data_58289c82d3a61188ced2b6866dbbcd8e
#
_entry.id   58289c82d3a61188ced2b6866dbbcd8e
#
_cell.length_a   1.000
_cell.length_b   1.000
_cell.length_c   1.000
_cell.angle_alpha   90.00
_cell.angle_beta   90.00
_cell.angle_gamma   90.00
#
_symmetry.space_group_name_H-M   'P 1'
#
loop_
_entity.id
_entity.type
_entity.pdbx_description
1 polymer ?
#
loop_
_entity_poly.entity_id
_entity_poly.type
_entity_poly.pdbx_seq_one_letter_code
_entity_poly.pdbx_strand_id
1 'polypeptide(L)'
;MTRRTTHPRLCHEAVTAFVATHVVRANRSSGGTLSSWFRTGAPSEELNGVLRVGDASSHEIERLRTLVDGVPSSWHFWRDVDSPEIPHLLRRKGLALFEIEPLMMLAGPDRITHGEREEPERIEAVTDDAGLAEWAGLWSGATDTAALVAGLRQGVERGSTRYLLWREGGEVLGCAAVVTSAAGASLEHIVTRADHRGQGIGSALTRHALILALEAGARRVVLTASPDGEGIYRRLGFVTVGYVERYA
;
A
#
# COMPACT_ATOMS: atom_id res chain seq x y z
N MET A 1 13.69 15.06 -16.18
CA MET A 1 13.22 16.38 -15.70
C MET A 1 12.46 16.13 -14.42
N THR A 2 13.11 16.31 -13.25
CA THR A 2 12.56 15.99 -11.92
C THR A 2 11.52 17.06 -11.56
N ARG A 3 10.23 16.72 -11.60
CA ARG A 3 9.19 17.60 -11.02
C ARG A 3 9.43 17.64 -9.51
N ARG A 4 9.84 18.78 -8.99
CA ARG A 4 9.91 19.03 -7.55
C ARG A 4 8.49 19.00 -6.99
N THR A 5 8.31 18.32 -5.87
CA THR A 5 7.06 18.30 -5.09
C THR A 5 6.69 19.73 -4.69
N THR A 6 5.50 20.18 -5.03
CA THR A 6 5.02 21.53 -4.75
C THR A 6 4.68 21.76 -3.26
N HIS A 7 4.66 20.68 -2.43
CA HIS A 7 4.25 20.73 -1.02
C HIS A 7 5.06 19.78 -0.13
N PRO A 8 6.28 20.13 0.30
CA PRO A 8 7.14 19.26 1.12
C PRO A 8 6.47 18.76 2.40
N ARG A 9 5.65 19.59 3.06
CA ARG A 9 4.92 19.22 4.27
C ARG A 9 3.89 18.09 3.99
N LEU A 10 3.12 18.22 2.91
CA LEU A 10 2.13 17.19 2.53
C LEU A 10 2.80 15.86 2.16
N CYS A 11 3.96 15.93 1.49
CA CYS A 11 4.76 14.74 1.20
C CYS A 11 5.17 14.03 2.48
N HIS A 12 5.72 14.76 3.45
CA HIS A 12 6.13 14.19 4.73
C HIS A 12 4.96 13.58 5.52
N GLU A 13 3.81 14.25 5.55
CA GLU A 13 2.60 13.75 6.19
C GLU A 13 2.08 12.47 5.50
N ALA A 14 2.12 12.41 4.17
CA ALA A 14 1.71 11.24 3.39
C ALA A 14 2.65 10.05 3.62
N VAL A 15 3.97 10.27 3.62
CA VAL A 15 4.96 9.23 3.93
C VAL A 15 4.75 8.70 5.35
N THR A 16 4.50 9.58 6.32
CA THR A 16 4.22 9.18 7.71
C THR A 16 2.98 8.29 7.81
N ALA A 17 1.89 8.65 7.11
CA ALA A 17 0.67 7.85 7.07
C ALA A 17 0.92 6.50 6.39
N PHE A 18 1.59 6.47 5.24
CA PHE A 18 1.92 5.26 4.50
C PHE A 18 2.78 4.30 5.34
N VAL A 19 3.85 4.78 5.94
CA VAL A 19 4.73 3.99 6.80
C VAL A 19 3.96 3.39 7.97
N ALA A 20 3.13 4.20 8.65
CA ALA A 20 2.36 3.74 9.81
C ALA A 20 1.37 2.62 9.45
N THR A 21 0.71 2.69 8.29
CA THR A 21 -0.21 1.64 7.84
C THR A 21 0.51 0.32 7.56
N HIS A 22 1.71 0.34 6.99
CA HIS A 22 2.50 -0.87 6.75
C HIS A 22 3.03 -1.51 8.03
N VAL A 23 3.46 -0.68 8.98
CA VAL A 23 3.97 -1.15 10.28
C VAL A 23 2.89 -1.87 11.10
N VAL A 24 1.66 -1.36 11.11
CA VAL A 24 0.58 -1.94 11.95
C VAL A 24 0.05 -3.26 11.44
N ARG A 25 0.21 -3.59 10.15
CA ARG A 25 -0.33 -4.82 9.54
C ARG A 25 0.50 -6.08 9.77
N ALA A 26 1.73 -5.96 10.28
CA ALA A 26 2.64 -7.09 10.45
C ALA A 26 2.97 -7.37 11.92
N ASN A 27 3.16 -8.65 12.26
CA ASN A 27 3.54 -9.08 13.61
C ASN A 27 4.98 -8.68 13.98
N ARG A 28 5.85 -8.56 12.99
CA ARG A 28 7.23 -8.10 13.15
C ARG A 28 7.44 -6.80 12.39
N SER A 29 7.56 -5.71 13.11
CA SER A 29 7.70 -4.38 12.53
C SER A 29 8.32 -3.38 13.51
N SER A 30 8.79 -2.26 12.99
CA SER A 30 9.19 -1.09 13.78
C SER A 30 8.88 0.17 12.98
N GLY A 31 8.20 1.12 13.61
CA GLY A 31 7.92 2.47 13.12
C GLY A 31 8.69 3.51 13.93
N GLY A 32 10.03 3.40 13.94
CA GLY A 32 10.88 4.35 14.67
C GLY A 32 11.01 5.70 13.96
N THR A 33 11.52 6.70 14.70
CA THR A 33 11.85 8.02 14.14
C THR A 33 13.01 7.98 13.13
N LEU A 34 13.83 6.94 13.20
CA LEU A 34 14.98 6.74 12.32
C LEU A 34 14.62 5.81 11.16
N SER A 35 14.51 4.51 11.40
CA SER A 35 14.19 3.53 10.36
C SER A 35 12.87 2.84 10.61
N SER A 36 12.16 2.47 9.55
CA SER A 36 10.88 1.77 9.62
C SER A 36 10.90 0.56 8.71
N TRP A 37 10.38 -0.56 9.20
CA TRP A 37 10.32 -1.83 8.47
C TRP A 37 9.13 -2.66 8.95
N PHE A 38 8.71 -3.61 8.13
CA PHE A 38 7.70 -4.61 8.48
C PHE A 38 8.01 -5.95 7.82
N ARG A 39 7.57 -7.04 8.46
CA ARG A 39 7.76 -8.40 7.96
C ARG A 39 6.57 -9.27 8.36
N THR A 40 5.81 -9.73 7.39
CA THR A 40 4.76 -10.73 7.59
C THR A 40 5.28 -12.15 7.50
N GLY A 41 6.39 -12.36 6.80
CA GLY A 41 6.96 -13.66 6.48
C GLY A 41 6.39 -14.30 5.21
N ALA A 42 5.42 -13.66 4.55
CA ALA A 42 4.87 -14.12 3.29
C ALA A 42 5.91 -14.04 2.14
N PRO A 43 5.82 -14.88 1.12
CA PRO A 43 6.76 -14.90 -0.01
C PRO A 43 6.46 -13.81 -1.05
N SER A 44 6.39 -12.55 -0.61
CA SER A 44 6.13 -11.39 -1.48
C SER A 44 6.82 -10.14 -0.94
N GLU A 45 7.47 -9.38 -1.83
CA GLU A 45 8.08 -8.09 -1.51
C GLU A 45 7.06 -7.02 -1.14
N GLU A 46 5.79 -7.19 -1.50
CA GLU A 46 4.70 -6.30 -1.10
C GLU A 46 4.29 -6.49 0.37
N LEU A 47 4.61 -7.64 0.94
CA LEU A 47 4.22 -8.02 2.30
C LEU A 47 5.39 -8.00 3.29
N ASN A 48 6.57 -7.57 2.84
CA ASN A 48 7.74 -7.35 3.68
C ASN A 48 8.55 -6.18 3.13
N GLY A 49 9.13 -5.37 4.00
CA GLY A 49 9.95 -4.29 3.46
C GLY A 49 10.59 -3.37 4.49
N VAL A 50 11.56 -2.64 4.01
CA VAL A 50 12.14 -1.47 4.66
C VAL A 50 11.45 -0.24 4.09
N LEU A 51 10.69 0.45 4.91
CA LEU A 51 9.85 1.58 4.51
C LEU A 51 10.58 2.92 4.61
N ARG A 52 11.58 3.00 5.47
CA ARG A 52 12.49 4.15 5.62
C ARG A 52 13.83 3.71 6.15
N VAL A 53 14.88 4.31 5.62
CA VAL A 53 16.24 4.22 6.16
C VAL A 53 16.56 5.54 6.84
N GLY A 54 16.65 5.54 8.16
CA GLY A 54 16.79 6.77 8.95
C GLY A 54 18.22 7.31 9.03
N ASP A 55 19.21 6.43 8.87
CA ASP A 55 20.63 6.80 8.79
C ASP A 55 21.20 6.30 7.47
N ALA A 56 21.69 7.23 6.65
CA ALA A 56 22.32 6.94 5.35
C ALA A 56 23.73 6.36 5.53
N SER A 57 23.83 5.21 6.21
CA SER A 57 25.07 4.48 6.44
C SER A 57 25.01 3.02 5.98
N SER A 58 26.17 2.49 5.59
CA SER A 58 26.27 1.06 5.24
C SER A 58 25.94 0.15 6.42
N HIS A 59 26.22 0.58 7.63
CA HIS A 59 25.92 -0.16 8.85
C HIS A 59 24.41 -0.29 9.06
N GLU A 60 23.66 0.78 8.91
CA GLU A 60 22.21 0.77 9.06
C GLU A 60 21.53 -0.10 7.99
N ILE A 61 21.99 -0.04 6.74
CA ILE A 61 21.47 -0.92 5.68
C ILE A 61 21.71 -2.38 6.00
N GLU A 62 22.90 -2.76 6.48
CA GLU A 62 23.16 -4.16 6.87
C GLU A 62 22.29 -4.59 8.05
N ARG A 63 22.13 -3.73 9.06
CA ARG A 63 21.24 -3.99 10.19
C ARG A 63 19.80 -4.24 9.71
N LEU A 64 19.29 -3.41 8.79
CA LEU A 64 17.94 -3.57 8.24
C LEU A 64 17.82 -4.84 7.40
N ARG A 65 18.85 -5.22 6.64
CA ARG A 65 18.86 -6.48 5.87
C ARG A 65 18.64 -7.69 6.78
N THR A 66 19.27 -7.73 7.96
CA THR A 66 19.08 -8.87 8.90
C THR A 66 17.66 -8.97 9.42
N LEU A 67 16.89 -7.86 9.42
CA LEU A 67 15.50 -7.85 9.90
C LEU A 67 14.52 -8.41 8.87
N VAL A 68 14.83 -8.27 7.58
CA VAL A 68 14.02 -8.76 6.46
C VAL A 68 14.66 -9.97 5.74
N ASP A 69 15.74 -10.53 6.30
CA ASP A 69 16.45 -11.67 5.72
C ASP A 69 15.56 -12.91 5.59
N GLY A 70 15.77 -13.69 4.50
CA GLY A 70 15.06 -14.93 4.23
C GLY A 70 13.63 -14.77 3.72
N VAL A 71 13.20 -13.56 3.38
CA VAL A 71 11.93 -13.30 2.67
C VAL A 71 12.14 -12.28 1.56
N PRO A 72 11.38 -12.35 0.45
CA PRO A 72 11.33 -11.27 -0.53
C PRO A 72 10.92 -9.98 0.15
N SER A 73 11.62 -8.89 -0.10
CA SER A 73 11.34 -7.60 0.56
C SER A 73 11.65 -6.42 -0.35
N SER A 74 10.80 -5.41 -0.33
CA SER A 74 11.03 -4.14 -1.01
C SER A 74 11.65 -3.10 -0.08
N TRP A 75 12.50 -2.24 -0.64
CA TRP A 75 13.13 -1.13 0.06
C TRP A 75 12.65 0.18 -0.54
N HIS A 76 12.07 1.05 0.27
CA HIS A 76 11.48 2.30 -0.18
C HIS A 76 12.43 3.45 0.04
N PHE A 77 12.53 4.31 -0.95
CA PHE A 77 13.20 5.60 -0.89
C PHE A 77 12.23 6.70 -1.30
N TRP A 78 11.97 7.64 -0.40
CA TRP A 78 11.06 8.76 -0.62
C TRP A 78 11.85 9.99 -1.06
N ARG A 79 11.76 10.34 -2.34
CA ARG A 79 12.64 11.34 -3.00
C ARG A 79 12.76 12.68 -2.29
N ASP A 80 11.69 13.16 -1.69
CA ASP A 80 11.64 14.50 -1.08
C ASP A 80 11.68 14.44 0.46
N VAL A 81 11.90 13.28 1.06
CA VAL A 81 11.86 13.04 2.51
C VAL A 81 13.16 12.42 3.01
N ASP A 82 13.68 11.43 2.30
CA ASP A 82 14.85 10.67 2.72
C ASP A 82 16.15 11.29 2.20
N SER A 83 17.30 10.92 2.82
CA SER A 83 18.62 11.35 2.37
C SER A 83 18.91 10.89 0.94
N PRO A 84 19.35 11.78 0.03
CA PRO A 84 19.63 11.45 -1.37
C PRO A 84 20.79 10.45 -1.56
N GLU A 85 21.53 10.14 -0.50
CA GLU A 85 22.62 9.15 -0.53
C GLU A 85 22.11 7.71 -0.49
N ILE A 86 20.89 7.47 0.05
CA ILE A 86 20.31 6.13 0.23
C ILE A 86 20.25 5.33 -1.07
N PRO A 87 19.77 5.84 -2.22
CA PRO A 87 19.77 5.08 -3.48
C PRO A 87 21.14 4.57 -3.89
N HIS A 88 22.19 5.35 -3.66
CA HIS A 88 23.56 4.93 -3.96
C HIS A 88 24.01 3.80 -3.04
N LEU A 89 23.71 3.90 -1.75
CA LEU A 89 24.04 2.86 -0.77
C LEU A 89 23.29 1.56 -1.05
N LEU A 90 22.01 1.61 -1.40
CA LEU A 90 21.19 0.43 -1.75
C LEU A 90 21.81 -0.30 -2.96
N ARG A 91 22.14 0.44 -4.03
CA ARG A 91 22.78 -0.14 -5.23
C ARG A 91 24.14 -0.77 -4.91
N ARG A 92 24.95 -0.13 -4.06
CA ARG A 92 26.24 -0.71 -3.60
C ARG A 92 26.08 -2.00 -2.83
N LYS A 93 24.92 -2.24 -2.24
CA LYS A 93 24.54 -3.47 -1.52
C LYS A 93 23.83 -4.49 -2.42
N GLY A 94 23.79 -4.25 -3.73
CA GLY A 94 23.23 -5.17 -4.72
C GLY A 94 21.73 -5.04 -4.92
N LEU A 95 21.06 -4.06 -4.28
CA LEU A 95 19.65 -3.81 -4.51
C LEU A 95 19.45 -2.99 -5.79
N ALA A 96 18.55 -3.44 -6.65
CA ALA A 96 18.24 -2.79 -7.93
C ALA A 96 16.92 -2.01 -7.85
N LEU A 97 16.88 -0.82 -8.45
CA LEU A 97 15.65 -0.09 -8.64
C LEU A 97 14.75 -0.87 -9.62
N PHE A 98 13.54 -1.22 -9.22
CA PHE A 98 12.61 -1.91 -10.09
C PHE A 98 11.32 -1.10 -10.36
N GLU A 99 10.98 -0.13 -9.49
CA GLU A 99 9.74 0.63 -9.65
C GLU A 99 9.86 2.07 -9.12
N ILE A 100 9.13 2.98 -9.75
CA ILE A 100 8.96 4.37 -9.29
C ILE A 100 7.47 4.70 -9.38
N GLU A 101 6.85 5.01 -8.24
CA GLU A 101 5.44 5.31 -8.16
C GLU A 101 5.18 6.69 -7.55
N PRO A 102 4.15 7.42 -8.03
CA PRO A 102 3.66 8.60 -7.35
C PRO A 102 3.01 8.21 -6.02
N LEU A 103 3.43 8.86 -4.94
CA LEU A 103 2.70 8.89 -3.67
C LEU A 103 1.58 9.91 -3.81
N MET A 104 0.35 9.45 -3.65
CA MET A 104 -0.83 10.30 -3.74
C MET A 104 -1.55 10.38 -2.41
N MET A 105 -2.12 11.54 -2.11
CA MET A 105 -2.92 11.79 -0.92
C MET A 105 -4.24 12.45 -1.30
N LEU A 106 -5.32 12.07 -0.61
CA LEU A 106 -6.62 12.68 -0.79
C LEU A 106 -6.59 14.16 -0.38
N ALA A 107 -6.93 15.06 -1.29
CA ALA A 107 -7.01 16.49 -1.05
C ALA A 107 -8.41 16.85 -0.54
N GLY A 108 -8.52 17.12 0.77
CA GLY A 108 -9.78 17.56 1.38
C GLY A 108 -10.80 16.44 1.55
N PRO A 109 -10.63 15.58 2.55
CA PRO A 109 -11.57 14.49 2.84
C PRO A 109 -13.01 14.96 3.08
N ASP A 110 -13.19 16.20 3.51
CA ASP A 110 -14.51 16.80 3.73
C ASP A 110 -15.32 17.07 2.43
N ARG A 111 -14.68 16.94 1.26
CA ARG A 111 -15.34 17.15 -0.04
C ARG A 111 -15.96 15.89 -0.64
N ILE A 112 -15.73 14.74 -0.03
CA ILE A 112 -16.40 13.51 -0.44
C ILE A 112 -17.80 13.56 0.16
N THR A 113 -18.71 14.14 -0.60
CA THR A 113 -20.12 14.09 -0.26
C THR A 113 -20.56 12.64 -0.34
N HIS A 114 -21.29 12.21 0.70
CA HIS A 114 -21.98 10.91 0.74
C HIS A 114 -23.13 10.81 -0.31
N GLY A 115 -23.05 11.59 -1.37
CA GLY A 115 -23.96 11.53 -2.50
C GLY A 115 -23.68 10.27 -3.31
N GLU A 116 -24.66 9.38 -3.32
CA GLU A 116 -24.68 8.07 -3.98
C GLU A 116 -23.92 6.99 -3.21
N ARG A 117 -24.42 6.68 -2.01
CA ARG A 117 -24.25 5.38 -1.36
C ARG A 117 -25.06 4.29 -2.08
N GLU A 118 -24.80 4.07 -3.32
CA GLU A 118 -25.00 2.74 -3.86
C GLU A 118 -23.70 1.96 -3.51
N GLU A 119 -23.69 1.33 -2.32
CA GLU A 119 -22.76 0.23 -2.10
C GLU A 119 -23.12 -0.79 -3.17
N PRO A 120 -22.24 -1.02 -4.14
CA PRO A 120 -22.57 -2.03 -5.11
C PRO A 120 -22.68 -3.33 -4.33
N GLU A 121 -23.84 -4.00 -4.40
CA GLU A 121 -24.13 -5.34 -3.82
C GLU A 121 -23.05 -6.38 -4.18
N ARG A 122 -22.09 -5.98 -4.98
CA ARG A 122 -20.99 -6.77 -5.53
C ARG A 122 -19.68 -6.65 -4.77
N ILE A 123 -19.56 -5.72 -3.80
CA ILE A 123 -18.35 -5.57 -2.98
C ILE A 123 -18.58 -6.28 -1.63
N GLU A 124 -17.79 -7.31 -1.41
CA GLU A 124 -17.84 -8.13 -0.21
C GLU A 124 -16.59 -7.88 0.65
N ALA A 125 -16.77 -7.76 1.96
CA ALA A 125 -15.65 -7.81 2.89
C ALA A 125 -15.20 -9.26 3.09
N VAL A 126 -13.90 -9.48 3.02
CA VAL A 126 -13.29 -10.79 3.29
C VAL A 126 -13.29 -11.05 4.80
N THR A 127 -13.87 -12.17 5.22
CA THR A 127 -14.04 -12.53 6.64
C THR A 127 -13.32 -13.81 7.05
N ASP A 128 -12.84 -14.60 6.09
CA ASP A 128 -12.22 -15.90 6.33
C ASP A 128 -11.02 -16.19 5.40
N ASP A 129 -10.37 -17.31 5.63
CA ASP A 129 -9.20 -17.73 4.86
C ASP A 129 -9.50 -18.09 3.42
N ALA A 130 -10.70 -18.56 3.12
CA ALA A 130 -11.11 -18.87 1.74
C ALA A 130 -11.19 -17.58 0.92
N GLY A 131 -11.81 -16.55 1.47
CA GLY A 131 -11.83 -15.21 0.86
C GLY A 131 -10.45 -14.58 0.76
N LEU A 132 -9.58 -14.76 1.77
CA LEU A 132 -8.19 -14.31 1.68
C LEU A 132 -7.41 -15.04 0.58
N ALA A 133 -7.69 -16.33 0.35
CA ALA A 133 -7.05 -17.09 -0.71
C ALA A 133 -7.48 -16.60 -2.10
N GLU A 134 -8.78 -16.35 -2.31
CA GLU A 134 -9.30 -15.76 -3.55
C GLU A 134 -8.72 -14.36 -3.79
N TRP A 135 -8.67 -13.52 -2.74
CA TRP A 135 -8.08 -12.19 -2.80
C TRP A 135 -6.61 -12.25 -3.19
N ALA A 136 -5.83 -13.11 -2.51
CA ALA A 136 -4.41 -13.31 -2.78
C ALA A 136 -4.16 -13.86 -4.20
N GLY A 137 -4.98 -14.80 -4.65
CA GLY A 137 -4.89 -15.37 -6.00
C GLY A 137 -5.12 -14.31 -7.09
N LEU A 138 -6.13 -13.46 -6.94
CA LEU A 138 -6.39 -12.39 -7.90
C LEU A 138 -5.27 -11.34 -7.90
N TRP A 139 -4.83 -10.93 -6.71
CA TRP A 139 -3.80 -9.90 -6.58
C TRP A 139 -2.44 -10.36 -7.09
N SER A 140 -1.98 -11.53 -6.66
CA SER A 140 -0.62 -12.01 -6.98
C SER A 140 -0.52 -12.85 -8.24
N GLY A 141 -1.64 -13.35 -8.77
CA GLY A 141 -1.66 -14.35 -9.83
C GLY A 141 -1.20 -15.75 -9.37
N ALA A 142 -0.93 -15.96 -8.09
CA ALA A 142 -0.49 -17.25 -7.57
C ALA A 142 -1.63 -18.26 -7.46
N THR A 143 -1.35 -19.51 -7.78
CA THR A 143 -2.29 -20.63 -7.60
C THR A 143 -2.20 -21.24 -6.20
N ASP A 144 -1.01 -21.25 -5.59
CA ASP A 144 -0.82 -21.58 -4.17
C ASP A 144 -0.69 -20.30 -3.35
N THR A 145 -1.71 -20.02 -2.56
CA THR A 145 -1.83 -18.80 -1.77
C THR A 145 -1.65 -19.01 -0.27
N ALA A 146 -1.41 -20.25 0.20
CA ALA A 146 -1.39 -20.56 1.63
C ALA A 146 -0.42 -19.69 2.44
N ALA A 147 0.80 -19.51 1.94
CA ALA A 147 1.80 -18.67 2.59
C ALA A 147 1.47 -17.17 2.54
N LEU A 148 0.80 -16.71 1.46
CA LEU A 148 0.29 -15.34 1.34
C LEU A 148 -0.84 -15.11 2.35
N VAL A 149 -1.80 -16.02 2.46
CA VAL A 149 -2.91 -15.97 3.42
C VAL A 149 -2.40 -15.84 4.86
N ALA A 150 -1.38 -16.60 5.24
CA ALA A 150 -0.78 -16.50 6.57
C ALA A 150 -0.21 -15.10 6.86
N GLY A 151 0.37 -14.44 5.86
CA GLY A 151 0.85 -13.05 5.97
C GLY A 151 -0.29 -12.04 6.04
N LEU A 152 -1.30 -12.16 5.18
CA LEU A 152 -2.44 -11.25 5.11
C LEU A 152 -3.30 -11.31 6.37
N ARG A 153 -3.47 -12.50 6.95
CA ARG A 153 -4.25 -12.72 8.18
C ARG A 153 -3.74 -11.88 9.35
N GLN A 154 -2.44 -11.61 9.44
CA GLN A 154 -1.88 -10.77 10.51
C GLN A 154 -2.55 -9.38 10.56
N GLY A 155 -2.81 -8.76 9.41
CA GLY A 155 -3.49 -7.47 9.35
C GLY A 155 -4.96 -7.55 9.79
N VAL A 156 -5.65 -8.65 9.48
CA VAL A 156 -7.04 -8.91 9.94
C VAL A 156 -7.09 -9.11 11.44
N GLU A 157 -6.25 -9.99 11.99
CA GLU A 157 -6.17 -10.30 13.42
C GLU A 157 -5.84 -9.07 14.27
N ARG A 158 -5.06 -8.13 13.73
CA ARG A 158 -4.74 -6.85 14.37
C ARG A 158 -5.83 -5.80 14.21
N GLY A 159 -6.88 -6.09 13.44
CA GLY A 159 -7.95 -5.13 13.13
C GLY A 159 -7.48 -3.93 12.29
N SER A 160 -6.30 -4.02 11.68
CA SER A 160 -5.70 -2.93 10.91
C SER A 160 -6.00 -2.98 9.43
N THR A 161 -6.41 -4.14 8.90
CA THR A 161 -6.62 -4.35 7.46
C THR A 161 -7.99 -4.94 7.18
N ARG A 162 -8.67 -4.36 6.20
CA ARG A 162 -9.88 -4.91 5.59
C ARG A 162 -9.60 -5.23 4.15
N TYR A 163 -9.89 -6.45 3.72
CA TYR A 163 -9.80 -6.93 2.36
C TYR A 163 -11.16 -6.92 1.71
N LEU A 164 -11.25 -6.53 0.45
CA LEU A 164 -12.48 -6.38 -0.33
C LEU A 164 -12.37 -7.20 -1.61
N LEU A 165 -13.45 -7.85 -2.00
CA LEU A 165 -13.61 -8.54 -3.27
C LEU A 165 -14.79 -7.93 -4.04
N TRP A 166 -14.60 -7.71 -5.33
CA TRP A 166 -15.71 -7.49 -6.26
C TRP A 166 -16.10 -8.83 -6.86
N ARG A 167 -17.36 -9.22 -6.64
CA ARG A 167 -17.87 -10.50 -7.09
C ARG A 167 -19.07 -10.31 -8.03
N GLU A 168 -19.07 -11.08 -9.13
CA GLU A 168 -20.17 -11.09 -10.08
C GLU A 168 -20.33 -12.50 -10.66
N GLY A 169 -21.56 -13.03 -10.64
CA GLY A 169 -21.84 -14.37 -11.13
C GLY A 169 -21.09 -15.49 -10.40
N GLY A 170 -20.66 -15.26 -9.16
CA GLY A 170 -19.82 -16.19 -8.38
C GLY A 170 -18.31 -16.07 -8.63
N GLU A 171 -17.88 -15.26 -9.60
CA GLU A 171 -16.47 -15.03 -9.91
C GLU A 171 -15.93 -13.78 -9.21
N VAL A 172 -14.66 -13.82 -8.79
CA VAL A 172 -13.94 -12.65 -8.29
C VAL A 172 -13.32 -11.90 -9.47
N LEU A 173 -13.73 -10.66 -9.67
CA LEU A 173 -13.31 -9.80 -10.78
C LEU A 173 -12.40 -8.65 -10.37
N GLY A 174 -12.36 -8.35 -9.07
CA GLY A 174 -11.51 -7.28 -8.54
C GLY A 174 -11.26 -7.45 -7.05
N CYS A 175 -10.21 -6.83 -6.56
CA CYS A 175 -9.88 -6.80 -5.14
C CYS A 175 -9.31 -5.44 -4.73
N ALA A 176 -9.37 -5.16 -3.43
CA ALA A 176 -8.74 -4.01 -2.81
C ALA A 176 -8.43 -4.31 -1.34
N ALA A 177 -7.57 -3.51 -0.73
CA ALA A 177 -7.37 -3.51 0.71
C ALA A 177 -7.39 -2.10 1.28
N VAL A 178 -7.85 -1.96 2.51
CA VAL A 178 -7.79 -0.74 3.32
C VAL A 178 -7.00 -1.05 4.57
N VAL A 179 -5.91 -0.32 4.78
CA VAL A 179 -5.12 -0.45 6.00
C VAL A 179 -5.26 0.84 6.81
N THR A 180 -5.62 0.72 8.07
CA THR A 180 -5.83 1.85 8.98
C THR A 180 -4.82 1.88 10.10
N SER A 181 -4.40 3.09 10.48
CA SER A 181 -3.50 3.36 11.60
C SER A 181 -3.90 4.67 12.28
N ALA A 182 -3.29 4.99 13.42
CA ALA A 182 -3.48 6.27 14.09
C ALA A 182 -3.03 7.48 13.24
N ALA A 183 -2.12 7.28 12.27
CA ALA A 183 -1.62 8.36 11.42
C ALA A 183 -2.48 8.60 10.15
N GLY A 184 -3.33 7.64 9.79
CA GLY A 184 -4.19 7.70 8.60
C GLY A 184 -4.50 6.31 8.04
N ALA A 185 -4.93 6.27 6.79
CA ALA A 185 -5.20 5.03 6.07
C ALA A 185 -4.44 4.97 4.74
N SER A 186 -4.14 3.76 4.28
CA SER A 186 -3.70 3.51 2.91
C SER A 186 -4.69 2.63 2.18
N LEU A 187 -4.84 2.89 0.87
CA LEU A 187 -5.59 2.04 -0.06
C LEU A 187 -4.57 1.23 -0.85
N GLU A 188 -4.68 -0.09 -0.77
CA GLU A 188 -3.65 -0.99 -1.25
C GLU A 188 -4.22 -2.02 -2.23
N HIS A 189 -3.38 -2.49 -3.15
CA HIS A 189 -3.67 -3.65 -3.98
C HIS A 189 -5.03 -3.60 -4.70
N ILE A 190 -5.35 -2.44 -5.29
CA ILE A 190 -6.58 -2.28 -6.06
C ILE A 190 -6.35 -2.88 -7.45
N VAL A 191 -6.87 -4.07 -7.64
CA VAL A 191 -6.69 -4.85 -8.87
C VAL A 191 -8.03 -5.16 -9.50
N THR A 192 -8.10 -5.07 -10.84
CA THR A 192 -9.22 -5.56 -11.64
C THR A 192 -8.69 -6.61 -12.62
N ARG A 193 -9.36 -7.75 -12.72
CA ARG A 193 -9.05 -8.81 -13.66
C ARG A 193 -8.93 -8.23 -15.09
N ALA A 194 -7.91 -8.64 -15.83
CA ALA A 194 -7.51 -7.97 -17.08
C ALA A 194 -8.64 -7.89 -18.12
N ASP A 195 -9.42 -8.95 -18.25
CA ASP A 195 -10.56 -9.08 -19.18
C ASP A 195 -11.82 -8.29 -18.75
N HIS A 196 -11.82 -7.70 -17.52
CA HIS A 196 -12.91 -6.90 -16.96
C HIS A 196 -12.49 -5.44 -16.68
N ARG A 197 -11.32 -5.02 -17.19
CA ARG A 197 -10.89 -3.63 -17.10
C ARG A 197 -11.78 -2.69 -17.91
N GLY A 198 -11.80 -1.42 -17.55
CA GLY A 198 -12.62 -0.40 -18.24
C GLY A 198 -14.11 -0.43 -17.87
N GLN A 199 -14.57 -1.35 -17.02
CA GLN A 199 -15.97 -1.49 -16.62
C GLN A 199 -16.31 -0.77 -15.30
N GLY A 200 -15.39 0.03 -14.75
CA GLY A 200 -15.63 0.80 -13.54
C GLY A 200 -15.31 0.08 -12.22
N ILE A 201 -14.98 -1.22 -12.23
CA ILE A 201 -14.71 -2.05 -11.03
C ILE A 201 -13.65 -1.41 -10.13
N GLY A 202 -12.49 -1.05 -10.68
CA GLY A 202 -11.42 -0.42 -9.91
C GLY A 202 -11.83 0.92 -9.29
N SER A 203 -12.65 1.72 -9.99
CA SER A 203 -13.18 2.99 -9.46
C SER A 203 -14.16 2.76 -8.32
N ALA A 204 -15.02 1.75 -8.43
CA ALA A 204 -15.98 1.39 -7.38
C ALA A 204 -15.27 0.84 -6.15
N LEU A 205 -14.32 -0.08 -6.32
CA LEU A 205 -13.47 -0.61 -5.23
C LEU A 205 -12.72 0.52 -4.52
N THR A 206 -12.11 1.44 -5.27
CA THR A 206 -11.39 2.59 -4.68
C THR A 206 -12.33 3.48 -3.88
N ARG A 207 -13.52 3.78 -4.40
CA ARG A 207 -14.50 4.62 -3.71
C ARG A 207 -14.99 3.94 -2.43
N HIS A 208 -15.31 2.65 -2.47
CA HIS A 208 -15.75 1.90 -1.29
C HIS A 208 -14.63 1.82 -0.24
N ALA A 209 -13.40 1.50 -0.64
CA ALA A 209 -12.24 1.49 0.23
C ALA A 209 -12.01 2.87 0.90
N LEU A 210 -12.20 3.95 0.14
CA LEU A 210 -12.09 5.31 0.66
C LEU A 210 -13.17 5.62 1.71
N ILE A 211 -14.43 5.22 1.47
CA ILE A 211 -15.52 5.37 2.45
C ILE A 211 -15.14 4.64 3.74
N LEU A 212 -14.71 3.40 3.67
CA LEU A 212 -14.29 2.62 4.86
C LEU A 212 -13.13 3.28 5.62
N ALA A 213 -12.17 3.87 4.91
CA ALA A 213 -11.08 4.60 5.53
C ALA A 213 -11.58 5.83 6.31
N LEU A 214 -12.49 6.61 5.72
CA LEU A 214 -13.07 7.80 6.35
C LEU A 214 -13.99 7.44 7.52
N GLU A 215 -14.80 6.39 7.41
CA GLU A 215 -15.63 5.86 8.51
C GLU A 215 -14.79 5.37 9.69
N ALA A 216 -13.59 4.84 9.42
CA ALA A 216 -12.61 4.51 10.46
C ALA A 216 -11.94 5.75 11.08
N GLY A 217 -12.33 6.96 10.68
CA GLY A 217 -11.82 8.23 11.22
C GLY A 217 -10.49 8.70 10.60
N ALA A 218 -10.06 8.11 9.50
CA ALA A 218 -8.82 8.52 8.85
C ALA A 218 -8.94 9.95 8.29
N ARG A 219 -8.09 10.85 8.76
CA ARG A 219 -7.99 12.22 8.25
C ARG A 219 -7.02 12.36 7.08
N ARG A 220 -6.17 11.37 6.88
CA ARG A 220 -5.24 11.24 5.77
C ARG A 220 -5.46 9.90 5.12
N VAL A 221 -5.74 9.91 3.82
CA VAL A 221 -5.84 8.70 3.02
C VAL A 221 -4.80 8.79 1.91
N VAL A 222 -3.94 7.79 1.83
CA VAL A 222 -2.80 7.75 0.91
C VAL A 222 -2.80 6.48 0.08
N LEU A 223 -2.09 6.50 -1.02
CA LEU A 223 -1.78 5.32 -1.84
C LEU A 223 -0.53 5.59 -2.67
N THR A 224 0.13 4.54 -3.16
CA THR A 224 1.01 4.63 -4.31
C THR A 224 0.26 4.19 -5.55
N ALA A 225 0.52 4.83 -6.69
CA ALA A 225 -0.27 4.62 -7.88
C ALA A 225 0.53 4.00 -9.01
N SER A 226 0.04 2.89 -9.56
CA SER A 226 0.50 2.39 -10.84
C SER A 226 0.12 3.35 -11.98
N PRO A 227 0.79 3.31 -13.13
CA PRO A 227 0.43 4.14 -14.29
C PRO A 227 -1.04 3.98 -14.72
N ASP A 228 -1.59 2.77 -14.63
CA ASP A 228 -2.99 2.48 -14.99
C ASP A 228 -3.99 3.04 -13.96
N GLY A 229 -3.60 3.10 -12.67
CA GLY A 229 -4.46 3.54 -11.58
C GLY A 229 -4.49 5.06 -11.36
N GLU A 230 -3.42 5.77 -11.70
CA GLU A 230 -3.27 7.20 -11.38
C GLU A 230 -4.46 8.06 -11.85
N GLY A 231 -5.00 7.77 -13.04
CA GLY A 231 -6.16 8.47 -13.59
C GLY A 231 -7.44 8.29 -12.78
N ILE A 232 -7.64 7.12 -12.19
CA ILE A 232 -8.78 6.83 -11.29
C ILE A 232 -8.66 7.68 -10.04
N TYR A 233 -7.51 7.64 -9.38
CA TYR A 233 -7.29 8.33 -8.11
C TYR A 233 -7.39 9.84 -8.24
N ARG A 234 -6.87 10.42 -9.34
CA ARG A 234 -7.03 11.85 -9.63
C ARG A 234 -8.51 12.28 -9.75
N ARG A 235 -9.35 11.47 -10.39
CA ARG A 235 -10.81 11.74 -10.49
C ARG A 235 -11.51 11.66 -9.14
N LEU A 236 -11.00 10.86 -8.21
CA LEU A 236 -11.50 10.74 -6.84
C LEU A 236 -10.92 11.78 -5.87
N GLY A 237 -10.14 12.75 -6.38
CA GLY A 237 -9.63 13.87 -5.58
C GLY A 237 -8.25 13.63 -4.96
N PHE A 238 -7.56 12.56 -5.33
CA PHE A 238 -6.17 12.38 -4.91
C PHE A 238 -5.24 13.28 -5.72
N VAL A 239 -4.22 13.81 -5.05
CA VAL A 239 -3.16 14.61 -5.66
C VAL A 239 -1.80 13.96 -5.41
N THR A 240 -0.91 14.02 -6.39
CA THR A 240 0.47 13.55 -6.21
C THR A 240 1.22 14.51 -5.28
N VAL A 241 1.76 13.98 -4.20
CA VAL A 241 2.49 14.74 -3.17
C VAL A 241 3.97 14.38 -3.11
N GLY A 242 4.40 13.29 -3.73
CA GLY A 242 5.77 12.82 -3.77
C GLY A 242 5.95 11.61 -4.66
N TYR A 243 7.11 11.00 -4.60
CA TYR A 243 7.44 9.77 -5.32
C TYR A 243 8.21 8.82 -4.42
N VAL A 244 7.92 7.53 -4.54
CA VAL A 244 8.69 6.44 -3.96
C VAL A 244 9.48 5.73 -5.06
N GLU A 245 10.74 5.43 -4.79
CA GLU A 245 11.54 4.47 -5.54
C GLU A 245 11.60 3.17 -4.73
N ARG A 246 11.35 2.05 -5.39
CA ARG A 246 11.36 0.72 -4.77
C ARG A 246 12.54 -0.08 -5.29
N TYR A 247 13.28 -0.68 -4.35
CA TYR A 247 14.48 -1.47 -4.60
C TYR A 247 14.28 -2.89 -4.06
N ALA A 248 14.80 -3.90 -4.78
CA ALA A 248 14.87 -5.29 -4.34
C ALA A 248 16.18 -5.95 -4.78
#